data_ad226fc107bd9d12dd594fb9ee4f9407
#
_entry.id   ad226fc107bd9d12dd594fb9ee4f9407
#
_cell.length_a   1.000
_cell.length_b   1.000
_cell.length_c   1.000
_cell.angle_alpha   90.00
_cell.angle_beta   90.00
_cell.angle_gamma   90.00
#
_symmetry.space_group_name_H-M   'P 1'
#
loop_
_entity.id
_entity.type
_entity.pdbx_description
1 polymer ?
#
loop_
_entity_poly.entity_id
_entity_poly.type
_entity_poly.pdbx_seq_one_letter_code
_entity_poly.pdbx_strand_id
1 'polypeptide(L)'
;MALKTAANAIQSCIRKSDLLIRCGGDEFLLVLPGIPGDFLRTKLEQICTAVQMASVPGYSHFRISLSIGGTMQSITDPMENVVRRADRLMYQAKRRKNTVTVEVPGQDLAALERLLQEKSQILLVDDSEMNRVMLSEILGQEYRILEAKDGQECMEKLQEEAGNIALVLLDINMPGMDGFEVLRAMNANHTIEDIPVIMISSEDSEDAIRRSYELGASDYVNRPFDARIVYRRVTNIIKLYAKQRRLVQMVSDQIRARENDTDILVGVLSHIVEFRNGESGPHVRHIRTITELLLHHLLEVSSRYPLTAEQQDHIPLASALHDIGKIAIDEKILNKPGRLTPEEFELVKTHSMRGAEMLHDLDNFGEQPLLQTAYEIARWHHERWDGRGYPDGLKGDEIPISAQLVSLADVYDALTSDRCYKKAYPHEKAVQMILNGECGAFNPLLLQCLTDTQDELNEKLHPQMQEKQEKE
;
A
#
# COMPACT_ATOMS: atom_id res chain seq x y z
N MET A 1 -16.49 4.63 24.32
CA MET A 1 -15.96 3.60 25.25
C MET A 1 -14.45 3.41 25.07
N ALA A 2 -13.93 3.15 23.90
CA ALA A 2 -12.50 2.90 23.68
C ALA A 2 -11.56 4.00 24.23
N LEU A 3 -11.85 5.28 24.00
CA LEU A 3 -11.05 6.40 24.55
C LEU A 3 -11.05 6.43 26.09
N LYS A 4 -12.17 6.09 26.73
CA LYS A 4 -12.24 6.01 28.21
C LYS A 4 -11.42 4.83 28.73
N THR A 5 -11.44 3.70 28.02
CA THR A 5 -10.63 2.52 28.35
C THR A 5 -9.14 2.83 28.19
N ALA A 6 -8.74 3.49 27.09
CA ALA A 6 -7.36 3.92 26.90
C ALA A 6 -6.89 4.90 28.00
N ALA A 7 -7.70 5.92 28.31
CA ALA A 7 -7.39 6.87 29.38
C ALA A 7 -7.23 6.18 30.74
N ASN A 8 -8.10 5.25 31.08
CA ASN A 8 -8.01 4.50 32.34
C ASN A 8 -6.75 3.61 32.38
N ALA A 9 -6.42 2.96 31.27
CA ALA A 9 -5.19 2.15 31.17
C ALA A 9 -3.93 3.00 31.30
N ILE A 10 -3.88 4.18 30.67
CA ILE A 10 -2.79 5.13 30.86
C ILE A 10 -2.71 5.58 32.31
N GLN A 11 -3.85 5.91 32.90
CA GLN A 11 -3.93 6.44 34.26
C GLN A 11 -3.51 5.42 35.31
N SER A 12 -3.71 4.13 35.07
CA SER A 12 -3.22 3.04 35.94
C SER A 12 -1.69 2.87 35.88
N CYS A 13 -1.04 3.38 34.85
CA CYS A 13 0.40 3.30 34.65
C CYS A 13 1.17 4.54 35.16
N ILE A 14 0.50 5.62 35.56
CA ILE A 14 1.14 6.90 35.92
C ILE A 14 0.95 7.23 37.39
N ARG A 15 1.81 8.13 37.91
CA ARG A 15 1.80 8.58 39.32
C ARG A 15 0.75 9.69 39.52
N LYS A 16 0.38 9.98 40.77
CA LYS A 16 -0.51 11.10 41.09
C LYS A 16 0.08 12.49 40.70
N SER A 17 1.40 12.59 40.58
CA SER A 17 2.09 13.79 40.13
C SER A 17 2.08 13.99 38.62
N ASP A 18 1.78 12.94 37.87
CA ASP A 18 1.78 12.96 36.41
C ASP A 18 0.42 13.45 35.90
N LEU A 19 0.42 14.14 34.76
CA LEU A 19 -0.79 14.75 34.21
C LEU A 19 -1.14 14.09 32.88
N LEU A 20 -2.37 13.62 32.76
CA LEU A 20 -2.95 13.15 31.51
C LEU A 20 -4.03 14.14 31.07
N ILE A 21 -3.82 14.78 29.91
CA ILE A 21 -4.69 15.81 29.36
C ILE A 21 -5.21 15.31 28.02
N ARG A 22 -6.52 15.38 27.77
CA ARG A 22 -7.08 15.13 26.45
C ARG A 22 -7.13 16.44 25.66
N CYS A 23 -6.37 16.50 24.55
CA CYS A 23 -6.23 17.70 23.72
C CYS A 23 -7.36 17.84 22.69
N GLY A 24 -7.90 16.73 22.18
CA GLY A 24 -8.99 16.71 21.21
C GLY A 24 -9.09 15.35 20.52
N GLY A 25 -10.25 15.01 19.95
CA GLY A 25 -10.43 13.76 19.22
C GLY A 25 -9.95 12.54 20.01
N ASP A 26 -8.95 11.85 19.48
CA ASP A 26 -8.27 10.68 20.08
C ASP A 26 -6.87 11.03 20.65
N GLU A 27 -6.52 12.29 20.78
CA GLU A 27 -5.21 12.75 21.19
C GLU A 27 -5.12 13.07 22.70
N PHE A 28 -4.05 12.60 23.32
CA PHE A 28 -3.73 12.83 24.72
C PHE A 28 -2.32 13.40 24.85
N LEU A 29 -2.15 14.36 25.76
CA LEU A 29 -0.86 14.85 26.21
C LEU A 29 -0.57 14.29 27.62
N LEU A 30 0.57 13.65 27.77
CA LEU A 30 1.05 13.11 29.05
C LEU A 30 2.27 13.89 29.51
N VAL A 31 2.20 14.46 30.71
CA VAL A 31 3.31 15.18 31.34
C VAL A 31 3.81 14.34 32.53
N LEU A 32 5.10 14.00 32.53
CA LEU A 32 5.76 13.13 33.51
C LEU A 32 6.85 13.92 34.25
N PRO A 33 6.51 14.69 35.29
CA PRO A 33 7.49 15.52 36.03
C PRO A 33 8.56 14.66 36.67
N GLY A 34 9.85 15.04 36.45
CA GLY A 34 10.98 14.39 37.10
C GLY A 34 11.28 12.96 36.67
N ILE A 35 10.81 12.53 35.50
CA ILE A 35 11.23 11.25 34.93
C ILE A 35 12.67 11.36 34.41
N PRO A 36 13.58 10.43 34.73
CA PRO A 36 14.92 10.41 34.15
C PRO A 36 14.82 10.04 32.65
N GLY A 37 15.70 10.64 31.82
CA GLY A 37 15.68 10.43 30.37
C GLY A 37 15.81 8.96 29.95
N ASP A 38 16.67 8.21 30.64
CA ASP A 38 16.91 6.78 30.39
C ASP A 38 15.66 5.92 30.65
N PHE A 39 14.74 6.37 31.49
CA PHE A 39 13.52 5.67 31.83
C PHE A 39 12.30 6.11 31.00
N LEU A 40 12.37 7.20 30.25
CA LEU A 40 11.25 7.73 29.49
C LEU A 40 10.72 6.70 28.48
N ARG A 41 11.62 6.11 27.66
CA ARG A 41 11.26 5.10 26.66
C ARG A 41 10.56 3.90 27.31
N THR A 42 11.17 3.31 28.32
CA THR A 42 10.65 2.14 29.03
C THR A 42 9.26 2.43 29.62
N LYS A 43 9.07 3.63 30.16
CA LYS A 43 7.78 4.05 30.71
C LYS A 43 6.69 4.17 29.65
N LEU A 44 7.01 4.75 28.50
CA LEU A 44 6.06 4.91 27.40
C LEU A 44 5.73 3.56 26.74
N GLU A 45 6.69 2.63 26.66
CA GLU A 45 6.46 1.26 26.18
C GLU A 45 5.56 0.46 27.14
N GLN A 46 5.71 0.64 28.46
CA GLN A 46 4.81 0.06 29.47
C GLN A 46 3.37 0.56 29.27
N ILE A 47 3.20 1.86 29.06
CA ILE A 47 1.88 2.47 28.80
C ILE A 47 1.26 1.91 27.50
N CYS A 48 2.04 1.83 26.44
CA CYS A 48 1.61 1.27 25.16
C CYS A 48 1.11 -0.18 25.33
N THR A 49 1.86 -1.01 26.04
CA THR A 49 1.51 -2.40 26.34
C THR A 49 0.24 -2.50 27.21
N ALA A 50 0.11 -1.66 28.24
CA ALA A 50 -1.07 -1.66 29.12
C ALA A 50 -2.36 -1.27 28.32
N VAL A 51 -2.27 -0.33 27.41
CA VAL A 51 -3.41 0.05 26.53
C VAL A 51 -3.77 -1.08 25.57
N GLN A 52 -2.80 -1.79 25.02
CA GLN A 52 -3.03 -2.96 24.15
C GLN A 52 -3.72 -4.11 24.88
N MET A 53 -3.37 -4.32 26.15
CA MET A 53 -3.96 -5.38 26.98
C MET A 53 -5.35 -5.01 27.53
N ALA A 54 -5.74 -3.73 27.47
CA ALA A 54 -7.01 -3.27 27.98
C ALA A 54 -8.17 -3.74 27.10
N SER A 55 -9.13 -4.45 27.73
CA SER A 55 -10.36 -4.89 27.05
C SER A 55 -11.41 -3.77 27.05
N VAL A 56 -12.03 -3.53 25.90
CA VAL A 56 -13.13 -2.55 25.79
C VAL A 56 -14.43 -3.24 26.22
N PRO A 57 -15.14 -2.72 27.23
CA PRO A 57 -16.40 -3.33 27.69
C PRO A 57 -17.40 -3.46 26.53
N GLY A 58 -17.94 -4.67 26.35
CA GLY A 58 -18.87 -4.98 25.26
C GLY A 58 -18.22 -5.32 23.91
N TYR A 59 -16.87 -5.31 23.80
CA TYR A 59 -16.13 -5.59 22.57
C TYR A 59 -14.87 -6.42 22.87
N SER A 60 -15.04 -7.70 23.17
CA SER A 60 -13.96 -8.61 23.64
C SER A 60 -12.80 -8.79 22.65
N HIS A 61 -13.02 -8.60 21.36
CA HIS A 61 -12.01 -8.75 20.30
C HIS A 61 -11.41 -7.43 19.83
N PHE A 62 -11.91 -6.28 20.33
CA PHE A 62 -11.38 -4.98 19.93
C PHE A 62 -10.10 -4.66 20.73
N ARG A 63 -8.98 -4.47 20.02
CA ARG A 63 -7.70 -4.07 20.60
C ARG A 63 -7.46 -2.58 20.32
N ILE A 64 -7.12 -1.82 21.36
CA ILE A 64 -6.72 -0.42 21.23
C ILE A 64 -5.24 -0.41 20.89
N SER A 65 -4.85 0.35 19.87
CA SER A 65 -3.46 0.64 19.55
C SER A 65 -3.12 2.09 19.88
N LEU A 66 -1.89 2.33 20.35
CA LEU A 66 -1.44 3.65 20.76
C LEU A 66 -0.08 3.96 20.11
N SER A 67 0.05 5.13 19.48
CA SER A 67 1.32 5.63 18.97
C SER A 67 1.75 6.80 19.84
N ILE A 68 2.98 6.75 20.38
CA ILE A 68 3.45 7.71 21.38
C ILE A 68 4.72 8.39 20.88
N GLY A 69 4.72 9.73 20.89
CA GLY A 69 5.93 10.56 20.77
C GLY A 69 6.34 11.10 22.14
N GLY A 70 7.58 10.87 22.55
CA GLY A 70 8.09 11.33 23.83
C GLY A 70 9.35 12.18 23.70
N THR A 71 9.45 13.28 24.46
CA THR A 71 10.65 14.13 24.50
C THR A 71 10.84 14.69 25.91
N MET A 72 12.06 15.09 26.20
CA MET A 72 12.43 15.74 27.46
C MET A 72 12.44 17.26 27.32
N GLN A 73 11.99 17.98 28.36
CA GLN A 73 12.14 19.42 28.45
C GLN A 73 13.52 19.77 29.01
N SER A 74 14.26 20.66 28.35
CA SER A 74 15.43 21.30 28.93
C SER A 74 15.01 22.59 29.66
N ILE A 75 15.90 23.06 30.60
CA ILE A 75 15.61 24.23 31.44
C ILE A 75 15.35 25.52 30.62
N THR A 76 15.92 25.60 29.41
CA THR A 76 15.81 26.77 28.52
C THR A 76 14.76 26.64 27.44
N ASP A 77 14.03 25.52 27.38
CA ASP A 77 13.15 25.20 26.27
C ASP A 77 11.70 25.59 26.58
N PRO A 78 11.09 26.50 25.83
CA PRO A 78 9.67 26.84 26.01
C PRO A 78 8.79 25.61 25.84
N MET A 79 7.78 25.44 26.69
CA MET A 79 6.85 24.31 26.67
C MET A 79 6.21 24.09 25.28
N GLU A 80 5.95 25.16 24.56
CA GLU A 80 5.38 25.11 23.22
C GLU A 80 6.27 24.34 22.21
N ASN A 81 7.59 24.54 22.32
CA ASN A 81 8.56 23.80 21.48
C ASN A 81 8.65 22.34 21.88
N VAL A 82 8.55 22.03 23.19
CA VAL A 82 8.54 20.65 23.70
C VAL A 82 7.32 19.89 23.17
N VAL A 83 6.14 20.50 23.24
CA VAL A 83 4.88 19.92 22.73
C VAL A 83 5.00 19.69 21.22
N ARG A 84 5.52 20.66 20.46
CA ARG A 84 5.72 20.52 19.01
C ARG A 84 6.69 19.41 18.64
N ARG A 85 7.74 19.18 19.43
CA ARG A 85 8.65 18.03 19.24
C ARG A 85 7.96 16.71 19.55
N ALA A 86 7.24 16.62 20.65
CA ALA A 86 6.49 15.41 21.02
C ALA A 86 5.45 15.04 19.95
N ASP A 87 4.74 16.03 19.39
CA ASP A 87 3.77 15.86 18.32
C ASP A 87 4.44 15.31 17.04
N ARG A 88 5.58 15.88 16.64
CA ARG A 88 6.37 15.38 15.51
C ARG A 88 6.80 13.92 15.71
N LEU A 89 7.25 13.54 16.90
CA LEU A 89 7.66 12.17 17.24
C LEU A 89 6.45 11.21 17.26
N MET A 90 5.31 11.66 17.76
CA MET A 90 4.05 10.90 17.73
C MET A 90 3.63 10.62 16.29
N TYR A 91 3.75 11.60 15.39
CA TYR A 91 3.46 11.42 13.97
C TYR A 91 4.38 10.38 13.31
N GLN A 92 5.67 10.35 13.69
CA GLN A 92 6.61 9.29 13.24
C GLN A 92 6.20 7.91 13.79
N ALA A 93 5.76 7.86 15.05
CA ALA A 93 5.26 6.62 15.66
C ALA A 93 3.97 6.11 14.97
N LYS A 94 3.05 7.00 14.57
CA LYS A 94 1.84 6.66 13.80
C LYS A 94 2.15 5.97 12.47
N ARG A 95 3.24 6.34 11.78
CA ARG A 95 3.66 5.72 10.51
C ARG A 95 4.07 4.25 10.66
N ARG A 96 4.54 3.84 11.84
CA ARG A 96 4.95 2.45 12.16
C ARG A 96 3.88 1.65 12.90
N LYS A 97 2.72 2.23 13.15
CA LYS A 97 1.59 1.72 13.97
C LYS A 97 2.05 1.10 15.30
N ASN A 98 1.40 1.52 16.38
CA ASN A 98 1.59 0.94 17.72
C ASN A 98 3.05 0.95 18.21
N THR A 99 3.76 2.06 18.03
CA THR A 99 5.16 2.22 18.42
C THR A 99 5.36 3.45 19.30
N VAL A 100 6.48 3.44 20.03
CA VAL A 100 6.95 4.55 20.85
C VAL A 100 8.19 5.15 20.19
N THR A 101 8.17 6.44 19.90
CA THR A 101 9.33 7.19 19.41
C THR A 101 9.73 8.22 20.46
N VAL A 102 10.97 8.17 20.95
CA VAL A 102 11.48 9.03 22.04
C VAL A 102 12.74 9.74 21.62
N GLU A 103 12.81 11.03 21.94
CA GLU A 103 14.00 11.86 21.86
C GLU A 103 14.49 12.16 23.27
N VAL A 104 15.72 11.76 23.60
CA VAL A 104 16.38 12.03 24.87
C VAL A 104 17.54 12.99 24.64
N PRO A 105 17.62 14.14 25.35
CA PRO A 105 18.75 15.07 25.25
C PRO A 105 20.06 14.36 25.62
N GLY A 106 21.03 14.39 24.70
CA GLY A 106 22.36 13.76 24.89
C GLY A 106 22.61 12.50 24.07
N GLN A 107 21.61 11.89 23.48
CA GLN A 107 21.80 10.97 22.35
C GLN A 107 21.82 11.80 21.07
N ASP A 108 22.88 11.64 20.32
CA ASP A 108 23.29 12.40 19.14
C ASP A 108 22.11 12.80 18.23
N LEU A 109 21.43 13.92 18.57
CA LEU A 109 20.49 14.62 17.69
C LEU A 109 21.16 14.95 16.36
N ALA A 110 22.47 15.14 16.36
CA ALA A 110 23.28 15.34 15.17
C ALA A 110 23.29 14.09 14.27
N ALA A 111 23.12 12.87 14.79
CA ALA A 111 23.00 11.67 13.96
C ALA A 111 21.58 11.50 13.39
N LEU A 112 20.52 11.85 14.15
CA LEU A 112 19.15 11.82 13.66
C LEU A 112 18.82 13.04 12.77
N GLU A 113 19.39 14.20 13.08
CA GLU A 113 19.37 15.36 12.19
C GLU A 113 20.28 15.16 10.97
N ARG A 114 21.38 14.40 11.07
CA ARG A 114 22.16 13.97 9.91
C ARG A 114 21.43 12.94 9.04
N LEU A 115 20.58 12.07 9.59
CA LEU A 115 19.69 11.17 8.84
C LEU A 115 18.44 11.88 8.29
N LEU A 116 18.05 13.04 8.89
CA LEU A 116 16.94 13.89 8.41
C LEU A 116 17.44 15.12 7.64
N GLN A 117 18.72 15.45 7.78
CA GLN A 117 19.53 16.35 6.98
C GLN A 117 20.64 15.51 6.29
N GLU A 118 20.27 14.54 5.50
CA GLU A 118 21.04 14.32 4.29
C GLU A 118 20.91 15.64 3.54
N LYS A 119 21.97 16.45 3.64
CA LYS A 119 22.02 17.72 2.89
C LYS A 119 21.67 17.38 1.48
N SER A 120 20.56 17.91 0.99
CA SER A 120 20.17 17.69 -0.40
C SER A 120 21.38 17.97 -1.27
N GLN A 121 21.71 17.06 -2.17
CA GLN A 121 22.90 17.23 -3.03
C GLN A 121 22.57 18.14 -4.18
N ILE A 122 23.48 19.07 -4.49
CA ILE A 122 23.41 19.89 -5.69
C ILE A 122 24.56 19.48 -6.61
N LEU A 123 24.24 19.17 -7.84
CA LEU A 123 25.24 18.91 -8.87
C LEU A 123 25.60 20.21 -9.59
N LEU A 124 26.84 20.67 -9.42
CA LEU A 124 27.40 21.84 -10.13
C LEU A 124 28.13 21.37 -11.37
N VAL A 125 27.70 21.84 -12.53
CA VAL A 125 28.27 21.46 -13.83
C VAL A 125 28.76 22.70 -14.54
N ASP A 126 30.07 22.85 -14.63
CA ASP A 126 30.74 24.03 -15.22
C ASP A 126 32.20 23.64 -15.57
N ASP A 127 32.69 24.03 -16.73
CA ASP A 127 34.07 23.69 -17.14
C ASP A 127 35.13 24.50 -16.39
N SER A 128 34.76 25.67 -15.84
CA SER A 128 35.63 26.54 -15.04
C SER A 128 35.69 26.11 -13.59
N GLU A 129 36.84 25.66 -13.10
CA GLU A 129 37.09 25.35 -11.70
C GLU A 129 36.78 26.53 -10.78
N MET A 130 37.12 27.77 -11.21
CA MET A 130 36.83 28.98 -10.41
C MET A 130 35.33 29.19 -10.19
N ASN A 131 34.49 28.91 -11.19
CA ASN A 131 33.04 29.02 -11.08
C ASN A 131 32.48 27.96 -10.14
N ARG A 132 32.97 26.71 -10.21
CA ARG A 132 32.54 25.65 -9.32
C ARG A 132 32.92 25.96 -7.87
N VAL A 133 34.15 26.44 -7.61
CA VAL A 133 34.56 26.84 -6.26
C VAL A 133 33.68 27.97 -5.72
N MET A 134 33.41 29.01 -6.50
CA MET A 134 32.57 30.12 -6.08
C MET A 134 31.13 29.69 -5.77
N LEU A 135 30.53 28.86 -6.59
CA LEU A 135 29.17 28.33 -6.34
C LEU A 135 29.16 27.37 -5.16
N SER A 136 30.21 26.58 -4.98
CA SER A 136 30.40 25.70 -3.82
C SER A 136 30.52 26.48 -2.51
N GLU A 137 31.19 27.63 -2.49
CA GLU A 137 31.25 28.50 -1.32
C GLU A 137 29.87 29.10 -0.97
N ILE A 138 29.08 29.48 -2.00
CA ILE A 138 27.73 30.06 -1.81
C ILE A 138 26.75 29.02 -1.25
N LEU A 139 26.79 27.77 -1.71
CA LEU A 139 25.76 26.76 -1.47
C LEU A 139 26.18 25.69 -0.46
N GLY A 140 27.50 25.46 -0.30
CA GLY A 140 28.05 24.36 0.50
C GLY A 140 27.80 24.43 2.01
N GLN A 141 27.32 25.58 2.52
CA GLN A 141 26.93 25.70 3.93
C GLN A 141 25.68 24.88 4.23
N GLU A 142 24.70 24.84 3.31
CA GLU A 142 23.41 24.15 3.51
C GLU A 142 23.28 22.87 2.67
N TYR A 143 23.99 22.75 1.55
CA TYR A 143 23.87 21.66 0.60
C TYR A 143 25.17 20.86 0.49
N ARG A 144 25.08 19.59 0.16
CA ARG A 144 26.24 18.81 -0.28
C ARG A 144 26.48 19.08 -1.77
N ILE A 145 27.69 19.44 -2.11
CA ILE A 145 28.02 19.78 -3.50
C ILE A 145 28.71 18.58 -4.17
N LEU A 146 28.19 18.21 -5.32
CA LEU A 146 28.84 17.36 -6.30
C LEU A 146 29.27 18.24 -7.46
N GLU A 147 30.48 18.02 -7.98
CA GLU A 147 30.99 18.81 -9.10
C GLU A 147 31.18 17.93 -10.33
N ALA A 148 30.86 18.47 -11.51
CA ALA A 148 31.16 17.90 -12.79
C ALA A 148 31.79 18.98 -13.67
N LYS A 149 32.81 18.64 -14.45
CA LYS A 149 33.57 19.57 -15.27
C LYS A 149 33.02 19.70 -16.72
N ASP A 150 32.17 18.78 -17.14
CA ASP A 150 31.56 18.74 -18.47
C ASP A 150 30.22 17.96 -18.41
N GLY A 151 29.50 17.99 -19.53
CA GLY A 151 28.20 17.35 -19.66
C GLY A 151 28.24 15.82 -19.56
N GLN A 152 29.36 15.20 -19.98
CA GLN A 152 29.52 13.74 -19.88
C GLN A 152 29.61 13.30 -18.42
N GLU A 153 30.48 13.94 -17.62
CA GLU A 153 30.60 13.67 -16.20
C GLU A 153 29.29 13.98 -15.43
N CYS A 154 28.54 15.01 -15.90
CA CYS A 154 27.21 15.29 -15.37
C CYS A 154 26.26 14.10 -15.54
N MET A 155 26.17 13.52 -16.74
CA MET A 155 25.30 12.39 -17.03
C MET A 155 25.72 11.13 -16.26
N GLU A 156 27.01 10.89 -16.08
CA GLU A 156 27.52 9.78 -15.27
C GLU A 156 27.07 9.90 -13.82
N LYS A 157 27.23 11.08 -13.19
CA LYS A 157 26.79 11.34 -11.82
C LYS A 157 25.28 11.28 -11.65
N LEU A 158 24.51 11.72 -12.66
CA LEU A 158 23.07 11.58 -12.66
C LEU A 158 22.63 10.10 -12.69
N GLN A 159 23.36 9.22 -13.37
CA GLN A 159 23.07 7.78 -13.37
C GLN A 159 23.44 7.11 -12.03
N GLU A 160 24.55 7.50 -11.43
CA GLU A 160 25.04 6.90 -10.19
C GLU A 160 24.27 7.36 -8.94
N GLU A 161 23.89 8.64 -8.87
CA GLU A 161 23.36 9.27 -7.65
C GLU A 161 22.00 9.97 -7.82
N ALA A 162 21.22 9.67 -8.88
CA ALA A 162 19.96 10.37 -9.19
C ALA A 162 19.01 10.49 -7.98
N GLY A 163 18.91 9.48 -7.14
CA GLY A 163 18.05 9.49 -5.95
C GLY A 163 18.43 10.52 -4.88
N ASN A 164 19.67 11.02 -4.89
CA ASN A 164 20.21 11.93 -3.89
C ASN A 164 20.32 13.38 -4.40
N ILE A 165 20.34 13.58 -5.72
CA ILE A 165 20.49 14.91 -6.33
C ILE A 165 19.15 15.67 -6.27
N ALA A 166 19.16 16.82 -5.60
CA ALA A 166 17.99 17.66 -5.42
C ALA A 166 17.86 18.75 -6.49
N LEU A 167 18.98 19.13 -7.17
CA LEU A 167 19.02 20.16 -8.18
C LEU A 167 20.35 20.07 -8.97
N VAL A 168 20.30 20.42 -10.27
CA VAL A 168 21.47 20.60 -11.11
C VAL A 168 21.62 22.10 -11.42
N LEU A 169 22.82 22.64 -11.19
CA LEU A 169 23.26 23.93 -11.71
C LEU A 169 24.15 23.67 -12.93
N LEU A 170 23.73 24.10 -14.11
CA LEU A 170 24.30 23.68 -15.39
C LEU A 170 24.76 24.87 -16.22
N ASP A 171 26.04 24.92 -16.53
CA ASP A 171 26.53 25.88 -17.51
C ASP A 171 26.13 25.46 -18.92
N ILE A 172 25.90 26.45 -19.79
CA ILE A 172 25.57 26.21 -21.21
C ILE A 172 26.83 25.85 -22.00
N ASN A 173 27.87 26.66 -21.82
CA ASN A 173 29.05 26.65 -22.71
C ASN A 173 30.15 25.74 -22.11
N MET A 174 30.10 24.47 -22.42
CA MET A 174 31.10 23.50 -21.99
C MET A 174 31.68 22.73 -23.17
N PRO A 175 32.95 22.33 -23.12
CA PRO A 175 33.56 21.52 -24.17
C PRO A 175 32.95 20.13 -24.24
N GLY A 176 32.80 19.59 -25.45
CA GLY A 176 32.21 18.26 -25.67
C GLY A 176 30.70 18.30 -25.64
N MET A 177 30.08 17.82 -24.59
CA MET A 177 28.63 17.86 -24.39
C MET A 177 28.22 19.18 -23.73
N ASP A 178 27.50 20.03 -24.46
CA ASP A 178 27.02 21.33 -23.98
C ASP A 178 25.81 21.20 -23.01
N GLY A 179 25.47 22.30 -22.31
CA GLY A 179 24.36 22.29 -21.35
C GLY A 179 22.99 22.03 -21.97
N PHE A 180 22.77 22.39 -23.24
CA PHE A 180 21.54 22.08 -23.96
C PHE A 180 21.46 20.60 -24.33
N GLU A 181 22.60 19.97 -24.61
CA GLU A 181 22.65 18.52 -24.87
C GLU A 181 22.35 17.71 -23.59
N VAL A 182 22.87 18.17 -22.45
CA VAL A 182 22.53 17.60 -21.14
C VAL A 182 21.00 17.71 -20.86
N LEU A 183 20.41 18.91 -21.06
CA LEU A 183 18.97 19.09 -20.90
C LEU A 183 18.14 18.17 -21.79
N ARG A 184 18.54 18.03 -23.07
CA ARG A 184 17.86 17.11 -24.00
C ARG A 184 17.94 15.67 -23.53
N ALA A 185 19.10 15.23 -23.03
CA ALA A 185 19.29 13.89 -22.51
C ALA A 185 18.43 13.65 -21.24
N MET A 186 18.41 14.60 -20.31
CA MET A 186 17.57 14.53 -19.10
C MET A 186 16.08 14.52 -19.44
N ASN A 187 15.66 15.25 -20.47
CA ASN A 187 14.26 15.26 -20.92
C ASN A 187 13.87 13.93 -21.58
N ALA A 188 14.73 13.39 -22.45
CA ALA A 188 14.52 12.11 -23.12
C ALA A 188 14.39 10.93 -22.13
N ASN A 189 15.08 11.02 -21.00
CA ASN A 189 15.06 10.01 -19.92
C ASN A 189 14.07 10.34 -18.80
N HIS A 190 13.23 11.37 -18.94
CA HIS A 190 12.30 11.88 -17.93
C HIS A 190 12.93 12.31 -16.59
N THR A 191 14.26 12.35 -16.50
CA THR A 191 14.99 12.75 -15.28
C THR A 191 14.71 14.19 -14.86
N ILE A 192 14.39 15.05 -15.82
CA ILE A 192 14.11 16.48 -15.59
C ILE A 192 12.78 16.71 -14.83
N GLU A 193 11.87 15.74 -14.83
CA GLU A 193 10.61 15.79 -14.08
C GLU A 193 10.86 15.69 -12.58
N ASP A 194 11.89 14.94 -12.18
CA ASP A 194 12.25 14.69 -10.78
C ASP A 194 13.38 15.60 -10.28
N ILE A 195 14.33 15.98 -11.15
CA ILE A 195 15.51 16.77 -10.79
C ILE A 195 15.47 18.10 -11.54
N PRO A 196 15.17 19.22 -10.85
CA PRO A 196 15.16 20.54 -11.46
C PRO A 196 16.55 20.98 -11.91
N VAL A 197 16.58 21.70 -13.03
CA VAL A 197 17.80 22.25 -13.61
C VAL A 197 17.72 23.77 -13.64
N ILE A 198 18.74 24.44 -13.10
CA ILE A 198 18.96 25.88 -13.27
C ILE A 198 20.12 26.07 -14.25
N MET A 199 19.86 26.71 -15.37
CA MET A 199 20.92 27.07 -16.31
C MET A 199 21.70 28.27 -15.82
N ILE A 200 23.02 28.26 -15.96
CA ILE A 200 23.88 29.40 -15.65
C ILE A 200 24.72 29.71 -16.92
N SER A 201 24.69 30.96 -17.37
CA SER A 201 25.48 31.32 -18.56
C SER A 201 25.85 32.78 -18.55
N SER A 202 26.92 33.12 -19.32
CA SER A 202 27.27 34.48 -19.71
C SER A 202 26.52 34.94 -20.97
N GLU A 203 25.71 34.08 -21.57
CA GLU A 203 24.97 34.39 -22.79
C GLU A 203 23.62 35.03 -22.42
N ASP A 204 23.47 36.30 -22.75
CA ASP A 204 22.27 37.10 -22.44
C ASP A 204 21.25 37.13 -23.59
N SER A 205 21.39 36.26 -24.59
CA SER A 205 20.47 36.24 -25.72
C SER A 205 19.08 35.73 -25.30
N GLU A 206 18.03 36.45 -25.74
CA GLU A 206 16.65 36.02 -25.53
C GLU A 206 16.39 34.61 -26.08
N ASP A 207 17.11 34.24 -27.15
CA ASP A 207 17.01 32.92 -27.76
C ASP A 207 17.58 31.81 -26.87
N ALA A 208 18.71 32.02 -26.18
CA ALA A 208 19.30 31.05 -25.27
C ALA A 208 18.41 30.84 -24.05
N ILE A 209 17.85 31.91 -23.50
CA ILE A 209 16.93 31.88 -22.37
C ILE A 209 15.66 31.12 -22.77
N ARG A 210 15.02 31.47 -23.90
CA ARG A 210 13.82 30.80 -24.40
C ARG A 210 14.08 29.30 -24.63
N ARG A 211 15.17 28.95 -25.29
CA ARG A 211 15.56 27.58 -25.57
C ARG A 211 15.77 26.76 -24.29
N SER A 212 16.34 27.35 -23.25
CA SER A 212 16.50 26.70 -21.94
C SER A 212 15.15 26.25 -21.34
N TYR A 213 14.17 27.16 -21.34
CA TYR A 213 12.83 26.87 -20.84
C TYR A 213 12.07 25.89 -21.74
N GLU A 214 12.17 25.99 -23.06
CA GLU A 214 11.56 25.03 -24.00
C GLU A 214 12.10 23.62 -23.83
N LEU A 215 13.36 23.47 -23.40
CA LEU A 215 13.97 22.18 -23.07
C LEU A 215 13.72 21.69 -21.66
N GLY A 216 12.95 22.46 -20.86
CA GLY A 216 12.50 22.03 -19.53
C GLY A 216 13.34 22.55 -18.35
N ALA A 217 14.26 23.51 -18.55
CA ALA A 217 14.95 24.14 -17.43
C ALA A 217 13.96 24.81 -16.47
N SER A 218 14.19 24.66 -15.17
CA SER A 218 13.33 25.24 -14.13
C SER A 218 13.60 26.71 -13.90
N ASP A 219 14.83 27.19 -14.18
CA ASP A 219 15.22 28.59 -14.08
C ASP A 219 16.49 28.87 -14.88
N TYR A 220 16.81 30.16 -15.04
CA TYR A 220 17.98 30.66 -15.78
C TYR A 220 18.64 31.78 -15.00
N VAL A 221 19.97 31.77 -14.89
CA VAL A 221 20.77 32.78 -14.17
C VAL A 221 21.90 33.31 -15.07
N ASN A 222 21.88 34.61 -15.33
CA ASN A 222 22.92 35.27 -16.13
C ASN A 222 24.16 35.57 -15.29
N ARG A 223 25.33 35.53 -15.91
CA ARG A 223 26.58 36.03 -15.34
C ARG A 223 26.83 37.48 -15.80
N PRO A 224 27.43 38.36 -14.95
CA PRO A 224 27.76 38.12 -13.55
C PRO A 224 26.52 38.03 -12.62
N PHE A 225 26.51 37.15 -11.65
CA PHE A 225 25.37 36.97 -10.76
C PHE A 225 25.68 37.43 -9.31
N ASP A 226 24.64 37.83 -8.59
CA ASP A 226 24.69 38.10 -7.15
C ASP A 226 24.53 36.76 -6.39
N ALA A 227 25.47 36.47 -5.48
CA ALA A 227 25.47 35.26 -4.67
C ALA A 227 24.15 35.05 -3.91
N ARG A 228 23.51 36.13 -3.41
CA ARG A 228 22.24 36.05 -2.70
C ARG A 228 21.07 35.67 -3.62
N ILE A 229 21.13 36.12 -4.89
CA ILE A 229 20.10 35.79 -5.89
C ILE A 229 20.19 34.29 -6.22
N VAL A 230 21.40 33.79 -6.54
CA VAL A 230 21.62 32.35 -6.81
C VAL A 230 21.14 31.50 -5.65
N TYR A 231 21.59 31.80 -4.43
CA TYR A 231 21.18 31.09 -3.22
C TYR A 231 19.66 31.05 -3.06
N ARG A 232 18.97 32.18 -3.26
CA ARG A 232 17.51 32.28 -3.13
C ARG A 232 16.77 31.47 -4.19
N ARG A 233 17.22 31.51 -5.45
CA ARG A 233 16.61 30.76 -6.55
C ARG A 233 16.76 29.25 -6.33
N VAL A 234 17.98 28.79 -6.03
CA VAL A 234 18.26 27.37 -5.70
C VAL A 234 17.38 26.88 -4.54
N THR A 235 17.39 27.65 -3.43
CA THR A 235 16.58 27.28 -2.23
C THR A 235 15.10 27.21 -2.53
N ASN A 236 14.55 28.16 -3.32
CA ASN A 236 13.14 28.19 -3.64
C ASN A 236 12.73 27.03 -4.54
N ILE A 237 13.55 26.70 -5.52
CA ILE A 237 13.28 25.58 -6.44
C ILE A 237 13.37 24.25 -5.70
N ILE A 238 14.40 24.02 -4.88
CA ILE A 238 14.52 22.81 -4.06
C ILE A 238 13.29 22.65 -3.14
N LYS A 239 12.86 23.74 -2.48
CA LYS A 239 11.65 23.72 -1.62
C LYS A 239 10.37 23.41 -2.40
N LEU A 240 10.23 23.96 -3.61
CA LEU A 240 9.07 23.72 -4.47
C LEU A 240 8.97 22.24 -4.87
N TYR A 241 10.07 21.68 -5.39
CA TYR A 241 10.12 20.27 -5.80
C TYR A 241 10.00 19.29 -4.62
N ALA A 242 10.60 19.63 -3.47
CA ALA A 242 10.42 18.84 -2.24
C ALA A 242 8.94 18.82 -1.78
N LYS A 243 8.23 19.97 -1.89
CA LYS A 243 6.80 20.04 -1.58
C LYS A 243 5.96 19.24 -2.58
N GLN A 244 6.27 19.33 -3.86
CA GLN A 244 5.60 18.56 -4.91
C GLN A 244 5.76 17.04 -4.69
N ARG A 245 6.99 16.55 -4.49
CA ARG A 245 7.27 15.13 -4.17
C ARG A 245 6.50 14.67 -2.93
N ARG A 246 6.46 15.51 -1.88
CA ARG A 246 5.70 15.20 -0.66
C ARG A 246 4.20 15.08 -0.92
N LEU A 247 3.62 15.95 -1.77
CA LEU A 247 2.20 15.85 -2.14
C LEU A 247 1.90 14.58 -2.93
N VAL A 248 2.73 14.23 -3.91
CA VAL A 248 2.61 12.97 -4.66
C VAL A 248 2.67 11.76 -3.71
N GLN A 249 3.63 11.75 -2.80
CA GLN A 249 3.75 10.68 -1.80
C GLN A 249 2.51 10.59 -0.90
N MET A 250 2.01 11.73 -0.42
CA MET A 250 0.79 11.75 0.42
C MET A 250 -0.43 11.23 -0.33
N VAL A 251 -0.59 11.58 -1.60
CA VAL A 251 -1.69 11.07 -2.45
C VAL A 251 -1.54 9.55 -2.64
N SER A 252 -0.33 9.06 -2.96
CA SER A 252 -0.07 7.62 -3.10
C SER A 252 -0.33 6.85 -1.81
N ASP A 253 0.12 7.39 -0.66
CA ASP A 253 -0.14 6.79 0.66
C ASP A 253 -1.64 6.77 0.99
N GLN A 254 -2.39 7.81 0.58
CA GLN A 254 -3.83 7.90 0.80
C GLN A 254 -4.61 6.92 -0.09
N ILE A 255 -4.19 6.73 -1.34
CA ILE A 255 -4.76 5.73 -2.25
C ILE A 255 -4.57 4.34 -1.66
N ARG A 256 -3.35 3.97 -1.27
CA ARG A 256 -3.03 2.67 -0.65
C ARG A 256 -3.80 2.43 0.66
N ALA A 257 -3.98 3.47 1.47
CA ALA A 257 -4.77 3.35 2.70
C ALA A 257 -6.24 3.06 2.38
N ARG A 258 -6.79 3.67 1.33
CA ARG A 258 -8.18 3.47 0.90
C ARG A 258 -8.41 2.07 0.33
N GLU A 259 -7.47 1.55 -0.45
CA GLU A 259 -7.49 0.18 -0.96
C GLU A 259 -7.47 -0.84 0.19
N ASN A 260 -6.58 -0.65 1.18
CA ASN A 260 -6.52 -1.48 2.38
C ASN A 260 -7.83 -1.46 3.20
N ASP A 261 -8.46 -0.29 3.33
CA ASP A 261 -9.73 -0.18 4.06
C ASP A 261 -10.85 -0.96 3.35
N THR A 262 -10.89 -0.93 2.01
CA THR A 262 -11.84 -1.70 1.20
C THR A 262 -11.60 -3.20 1.34
N ASP A 263 -10.35 -3.67 1.27
CA ASP A 263 -9.96 -5.06 1.48
C ASP A 263 -10.41 -5.58 2.85
N ILE A 264 -10.20 -4.78 3.89
CA ILE A 264 -10.60 -5.12 5.26
C ILE A 264 -12.12 -5.24 5.36
N LEU A 265 -12.87 -4.30 4.79
CA LEU A 265 -14.35 -4.31 4.84
C LEU A 265 -14.93 -5.52 4.09
N VAL A 266 -14.45 -5.81 2.89
CA VAL A 266 -14.84 -6.99 2.13
C VAL A 266 -14.52 -8.26 2.89
N GLY A 267 -13.32 -8.37 3.47
CA GLY A 267 -12.90 -9.51 4.29
C GLY A 267 -13.77 -9.71 5.53
N VAL A 268 -14.15 -8.62 6.22
CA VAL A 268 -15.04 -8.69 7.39
C VAL A 268 -16.44 -9.14 6.99
N LEU A 269 -16.99 -8.60 5.91
CA LEU A 269 -18.32 -9.00 5.41
C LEU A 269 -18.36 -10.50 5.03
N SER A 270 -17.36 -10.94 4.29
CA SER A 270 -17.26 -12.36 3.89
C SER A 270 -17.11 -13.28 5.09
N HIS A 271 -16.27 -12.89 6.06
CA HIS A 271 -16.10 -13.66 7.30
C HIS A 271 -17.40 -13.76 8.14
N ILE A 272 -18.22 -12.71 8.16
CA ILE A 272 -19.54 -12.76 8.83
C ILE A 272 -20.45 -13.79 8.16
N VAL A 273 -20.44 -13.88 6.84
CA VAL A 273 -21.24 -14.85 6.08
C VAL A 273 -20.75 -16.27 6.33
N GLU A 274 -19.43 -16.51 6.26
CA GLU A 274 -18.83 -17.83 6.53
C GLU A 274 -19.07 -18.32 7.96
N PHE A 275 -18.89 -17.44 8.95
CA PHE A 275 -19.14 -17.76 10.36
C PHE A 275 -20.56 -18.30 10.56
N ARG A 276 -21.52 -17.74 9.84
CA ARG A 276 -22.92 -18.19 9.90
C ARG A 276 -23.14 -19.56 9.24
N ASN A 277 -22.33 -19.90 8.24
CA ASN A 277 -22.43 -21.15 7.48
C ASN A 277 -21.66 -22.31 8.11
N GLY A 278 -20.93 -22.09 9.22
CA GLY A 278 -20.07 -23.10 9.83
C GLY A 278 -18.87 -23.48 8.93
N GLU A 279 -18.58 -22.68 7.91
CA GLU A 279 -17.40 -22.86 7.06
C GLU A 279 -16.15 -22.30 7.76
N SER A 280 -14.99 -22.84 7.42
CA SER A 280 -13.73 -22.46 8.07
C SER A 280 -13.19 -21.14 7.53
N GLY A 281 -12.76 -20.23 8.42
CA GLY A 281 -12.22 -18.92 8.05
C GLY A 281 -11.07 -18.84 7.02
N PRO A 282 -10.36 -19.92 6.64
CA PRO A 282 -9.45 -19.94 5.50
C PRO A 282 -10.10 -19.87 4.12
N HIS A 283 -11.38 -20.30 3.96
CA HIS A 283 -12.05 -20.44 2.67
C HIS A 283 -11.98 -19.17 1.80
N VAL A 284 -12.41 -18.01 2.33
CA VAL A 284 -12.38 -16.74 1.57
C VAL A 284 -10.96 -16.40 1.10
N ARG A 285 -9.95 -16.61 1.94
CA ARG A 285 -8.56 -16.37 1.55
C ARG A 285 -8.09 -17.33 0.46
N HIS A 286 -8.49 -18.60 0.55
CA HIS A 286 -8.16 -19.58 -0.48
C HIS A 286 -8.79 -19.21 -1.81
N ILE A 287 -10.10 -18.90 -1.84
CA ILE A 287 -10.79 -18.48 -3.06
C ILE A 287 -10.09 -17.27 -3.70
N ARG A 288 -9.76 -16.26 -2.91
CA ARG A 288 -9.04 -15.07 -3.40
C ARG A 288 -7.68 -15.45 -4.00
N THR A 289 -6.87 -16.24 -3.29
CA THR A 289 -5.53 -16.65 -3.73
C THR A 289 -5.59 -17.49 -5.01
N ILE A 290 -6.54 -18.44 -5.09
CA ILE A 290 -6.74 -19.29 -6.28
C ILE A 290 -7.17 -18.42 -7.47
N THR A 291 -8.15 -17.54 -7.25
CA THR A 291 -8.65 -16.63 -8.29
C THR A 291 -7.55 -15.72 -8.82
N GLU A 292 -6.72 -15.14 -7.93
CA GLU A 292 -5.60 -14.28 -8.29
C GLU A 292 -4.56 -15.03 -9.13
N LEU A 293 -4.17 -16.23 -8.72
CA LEU A 293 -3.19 -17.06 -9.43
C LEU A 293 -3.69 -17.45 -10.83
N LEU A 294 -4.94 -17.94 -10.92
CA LEU A 294 -5.54 -18.32 -12.19
C LEU A 294 -5.71 -17.12 -13.13
N LEU A 295 -6.11 -15.97 -12.60
CA LEU A 295 -6.26 -14.74 -13.38
C LEU A 295 -4.92 -14.26 -13.94
N HIS A 296 -3.88 -14.22 -13.09
CA HIS A 296 -2.55 -13.80 -13.53
C HIS A 296 -2.04 -14.68 -14.68
N HIS A 297 -2.11 -16.00 -14.52
CA HIS A 297 -1.69 -16.94 -15.56
C HIS A 297 -2.55 -16.86 -16.83
N LEU A 298 -3.86 -16.67 -16.67
CA LEU A 298 -4.77 -16.48 -17.81
C LEU A 298 -4.36 -15.27 -18.67
N LEU A 299 -3.98 -14.17 -18.05
CA LEU A 299 -3.53 -12.95 -18.75
C LEU A 299 -2.18 -13.11 -19.44
N GLU A 300 -1.31 -13.97 -18.92
CA GLU A 300 -0.03 -14.30 -19.56
C GLU A 300 -0.20 -15.18 -20.80
N VAL A 301 -1.10 -16.17 -20.75
CA VAL A 301 -1.22 -17.17 -21.82
C VAL A 301 -2.28 -16.83 -22.88
N SER A 302 -3.14 -15.84 -22.62
CA SER A 302 -4.25 -15.52 -23.53
C SER A 302 -4.66 -14.07 -23.52
N SER A 303 -4.86 -13.49 -24.71
CA SER A 303 -5.47 -12.17 -24.91
C SER A 303 -6.99 -12.23 -25.17
N ARG A 304 -7.64 -13.39 -24.97
CA ARG A 304 -9.06 -13.60 -25.26
C ARG A 304 -9.98 -12.73 -24.39
N TYR A 305 -9.59 -12.46 -23.17
CA TYR A 305 -10.36 -11.69 -22.21
C TYR A 305 -9.65 -10.35 -21.93
N PRO A 306 -9.97 -9.28 -22.65
CA PRO A 306 -9.33 -7.97 -22.46
C PRO A 306 -9.87 -7.32 -21.18
N LEU A 307 -9.19 -7.55 -20.06
CA LEU A 307 -9.52 -6.96 -18.78
C LEU A 307 -8.71 -5.68 -18.55
N THR A 308 -9.38 -4.62 -18.07
CA THR A 308 -8.69 -3.41 -17.61
C THR A 308 -7.91 -3.70 -16.32
N ALA A 309 -6.90 -2.86 -15.99
CA ALA A 309 -6.15 -3.00 -14.74
C ALA A 309 -7.08 -3.00 -13.52
N GLU A 310 -8.10 -2.14 -13.52
CA GLU A 310 -9.11 -2.06 -12.48
C GLU A 310 -9.91 -3.37 -12.33
N GLN A 311 -10.29 -4.00 -13.43
CA GLN A 311 -10.98 -5.31 -13.40
C GLN A 311 -10.08 -6.43 -12.88
N GLN A 312 -8.77 -6.38 -13.22
CA GLN A 312 -7.78 -7.33 -12.72
C GLN A 312 -7.65 -7.27 -11.20
N ASP A 313 -7.65 -6.07 -10.62
CA ASP A 313 -7.59 -5.85 -9.17
C ASP A 313 -8.91 -6.22 -8.48
N HIS A 314 -10.05 -5.95 -9.11
CA HIS A 314 -11.36 -6.18 -8.51
C HIS A 314 -11.78 -7.65 -8.48
N ILE A 315 -11.42 -8.47 -9.48
CA ILE A 315 -11.87 -9.87 -9.56
C ILE A 315 -11.43 -10.68 -8.31
N PRO A 316 -10.15 -10.66 -7.88
CA PRO A 316 -9.74 -11.37 -6.67
C PRO A 316 -10.40 -10.84 -5.40
N LEU A 317 -10.62 -9.52 -5.30
CA LEU A 317 -11.28 -8.91 -4.16
C LEU A 317 -12.76 -9.27 -4.10
N ALA A 318 -13.47 -9.16 -5.22
CA ALA A 318 -14.89 -9.47 -5.35
C ALA A 318 -15.19 -10.95 -5.16
N SER A 319 -14.22 -11.85 -5.42
CA SER A 319 -14.38 -13.30 -5.22
C SER A 319 -14.77 -13.64 -3.78
N ALA A 320 -14.33 -12.83 -2.81
CA ALA A 320 -14.69 -12.99 -1.41
C ALA A 320 -16.20 -12.84 -1.14
N LEU A 321 -16.95 -12.21 -2.03
CA LEU A 321 -18.38 -11.95 -1.90
C LEU A 321 -19.27 -12.95 -2.68
N HIS A 322 -18.70 -14.01 -3.30
CA HIS A 322 -19.45 -14.96 -4.12
C HIS A 322 -20.66 -15.56 -3.39
N ASP A 323 -20.51 -15.82 -2.13
CA ASP A 323 -21.49 -16.46 -1.25
C ASP A 323 -22.30 -15.49 -0.38
N ILE A 324 -22.24 -14.18 -0.59
CA ILE A 324 -22.90 -13.17 0.24
C ILE A 324 -24.42 -13.43 0.40
N GLY A 325 -25.05 -14.01 -0.58
CA GLY A 325 -26.48 -14.33 -0.56
C GLY A 325 -26.86 -15.47 0.39
N LYS A 326 -25.90 -16.25 0.90
CA LYS A 326 -26.15 -17.24 1.96
C LYS A 326 -26.72 -16.61 3.23
N ILE A 327 -26.51 -15.31 3.42
CA ILE A 327 -27.11 -14.56 4.56
C ILE A 327 -28.64 -14.60 4.55
N ALA A 328 -29.28 -14.78 3.40
CA ALA A 328 -30.73 -14.86 3.25
C ALA A 328 -31.29 -16.28 3.36
N ILE A 329 -30.44 -17.29 3.55
CA ILE A 329 -30.86 -18.69 3.70
C ILE A 329 -31.00 -19.02 5.19
N ASP A 330 -32.00 -19.83 5.54
CA ASP A 330 -32.21 -20.27 6.93
C ASP A 330 -31.01 -21.11 7.42
N GLU A 331 -30.47 -20.76 8.56
CA GLU A 331 -29.32 -21.42 9.19
C GLU A 331 -29.55 -22.91 9.44
N LYS A 332 -30.81 -23.32 9.71
CA LYS A 332 -31.19 -24.71 9.87
C LYS A 332 -31.00 -25.56 8.63
N ILE A 333 -31.07 -24.92 7.45
CA ILE A 333 -30.84 -25.57 6.16
C ILE A 333 -29.35 -25.58 5.84
N LEU A 334 -28.68 -24.43 6.01
CA LEU A 334 -27.25 -24.32 5.75
C LEU A 334 -26.42 -25.25 6.61
N ASN A 335 -26.71 -25.34 7.92
CA ASN A 335 -25.98 -26.14 8.89
C ASN A 335 -26.63 -27.49 9.19
N LYS A 336 -27.48 -28.00 8.28
CA LYS A 336 -28.16 -29.29 8.46
C LYS A 336 -27.16 -30.44 8.55
N PRO A 337 -27.14 -31.23 9.62
CA PRO A 337 -26.29 -32.40 9.71
C PRO A 337 -26.83 -33.51 8.81
N GLY A 338 -26.37 -33.55 7.55
CA GLY A 338 -26.76 -34.57 6.59
C GLY A 338 -27.08 -34.04 5.21
N ARG A 339 -27.64 -34.88 4.36
CA ARG A 339 -27.99 -34.47 3.00
C ARG A 339 -29.23 -33.58 2.98
N LEU A 340 -29.20 -32.53 2.15
CA LEU A 340 -30.34 -31.68 1.88
C LEU A 340 -31.41 -32.47 1.10
N THR A 341 -32.69 -32.18 1.35
CA THR A 341 -33.76 -32.64 0.45
C THR A 341 -33.70 -31.88 -0.88
N PRO A 342 -34.36 -32.38 -1.94
CA PRO A 342 -34.41 -31.66 -3.21
C PRO A 342 -34.93 -30.22 -3.05
N GLU A 343 -35.97 -30.03 -2.22
CA GLU A 343 -36.55 -28.70 -1.96
C GLU A 343 -35.61 -27.78 -1.19
N GLU A 344 -34.92 -28.30 -0.19
CA GLU A 344 -33.90 -27.56 0.54
C GLU A 344 -32.73 -27.18 -0.37
N PHE A 345 -32.32 -28.08 -1.27
CA PHE A 345 -31.27 -27.81 -2.23
C PHE A 345 -31.64 -26.69 -3.23
N GLU A 346 -32.90 -26.72 -3.74
CA GLU A 346 -33.40 -25.63 -4.58
C GLU A 346 -33.43 -24.29 -3.84
N LEU A 347 -33.75 -24.31 -2.54
CA LEU A 347 -33.69 -23.11 -1.71
C LEU A 347 -32.25 -22.59 -1.54
N VAL A 348 -31.28 -23.48 -1.30
CA VAL A 348 -29.87 -23.09 -1.19
C VAL A 348 -29.37 -22.49 -2.50
N LYS A 349 -29.73 -23.01 -3.66
CA LYS A 349 -29.36 -22.43 -4.97
C LYS A 349 -29.77 -20.95 -5.11
N THR A 350 -30.83 -20.52 -4.41
CA THR A 350 -31.27 -19.12 -4.49
C THR A 350 -30.25 -18.12 -3.95
N HIS A 351 -29.20 -18.58 -3.21
CA HIS A 351 -28.19 -17.66 -2.69
C HIS A 351 -27.47 -16.87 -3.79
N SER A 352 -27.21 -17.48 -4.95
CA SER A 352 -26.56 -16.81 -6.06
C SER A 352 -27.39 -15.61 -6.56
N MET A 353 -28.68 -15.81 -6.79
CA MET A 353 -29.59 -14.74 -7.19
C MET A 353 -29.78 -13.69 -6.09
N ARG A 354 -30.02 -14.14 -4.84
CA ARG A 354 -30.20 -13.23 -3.70
C ARG A 354 -28.95 -12.41 -3.40
N GLY A 355 -27.75 -12.99 -3.54
CA GLY A 355 -26.50 -12.26 -3.41
C GLY A 355 -26.36 -11.17 -4.47
N ALA A 356 -26.67 -11.49 -5.70
CA ALA A 356 -26.70 -10.54 -6.78
C ALA A 356 -27.71 -9.39 -6.55
N GLU A 357 -28.93 -9.72 -6.10
CA GLU A 357 -29.96 -8.73 -5.75
C GLU A 357 -29.48 -7.80 -4.62
N MET A 358 -28.90 -8.35 -3.54
CA MET A 358 -28.35 -7.55 -2.44
C MET A 358 -27.28 -6.56 -2.89
N LEU A 359 -26.41 -6.98 -3.80
CA LEU A 359 -25.35 -6.11 -4.33
C LEU A 359 -25.92 -5.06 -5.28
N HIS A 360 -26.93 -5.42 -6.08
CA HIS A 360 -27.59 -4.52 -7.02
C HIS A 360 -28.40 -3.43 -6.32
N ASP A 361 -29.02 -3.74 -5.17
CA ASP A 361 -29.85 -2.82 -4.41
C ASP A 361 -29.03 -1.77 -3.62
N LEU A 362 -27.68 -1.87 -3.65
CA LEU A 362 -26.83 -0.86 -3.04
C LEU A 362 -26.87 0.45 -3.85
N ASP A 363 -26.94 1.56 -3.15
CA ASP A 363 -26.82 2.89 -3.76
C ASP A 363 -25.51 2.97 -4.57
N ASN A 364 -25.58 3.55 -5.78
CA ASN A 364 -24.44 3.70 -6.70
C ASN A 364 -23.90 2.38 -7.30
N PHE A 365 -24.66 1.30 -7.36
CA PHE A 365 -24.24 0.03 -7.97
C PHE A 365 -23.61 0.22 -9.37
N GLY A 366 -24.26 0.98 -10.25
CA GLY A 366 -23.76 1.24 -11.60
C GLY A 366 -22.51 2.13 -11.70
N GLU A 367 -22.15 2.81 -10.61
CA GLU A 367 -21.00 3.72 -10.53
C GLU A 367 -19.78 3.07 -9.88
N GLN A 368 -19.93 1.85 -9.34
CA GLN A 368 -18.87 1.16 -8.59
C GLN A 368 -18.46 -0.16 -9.30
N PRO A 369 -17.37 -0.17 -10.07
CA PRO A 369 -16.93 -1.35 -10.82
C PRO A 369 -16.73 -2.60 -9.96
N LEU A 370 -16.27 -2.44 -8.70
CA LEU A 370 -16.12 -3.53 -7.74
C LEU A 370 -17.47 -4.22 -7.45
N LEU A 371 -18.54 -3.44 -7.25
CA LEU A 371 -19.87 -3.99 -6.97
C LEU A 371 -20.44 -4.72 -8.19
N GLN A 372 -20.18 -4.20 -9.40
CA GLN A 372 -20.58 -4.87 -10.64
C GLN A 372 -19.85 -6.22 -10.79
N THR A 373 -18.56 -6.27 -10.55
CA THR A 373 -17.78 -7.51 -10.57
C THR A 373 -18.28 -8.50 -9.50
N ALA A 374 -18.57 -8.01 -8.29
CA ALA A 374 -19.11 -8.83 -7.21
C ALA A 374 -20.51 -9.37 -7.55
N TYR A 375 -21.37 -8.57 -8.20
CA TYR A 375 -22.67 -9.01 -8.71
C TYR A 375 -22.53 -10.16 -9.71
N GLU A 376 -21.66 -10.01 -10.71
CA GLU A 376 -21.41 -11.05 -11.71
C GLU A 376 -20.95 -12.35 -11.06
N ILE A 377 -20.01 -12.27 -10.13
CA ILE A 377 -19.49 -13.41 -9.40
C ILE A 377 -20.60 -14.04 -8.55
N ALA A 378 -21.28 -13.26 -7.71
CA ALA A 378 -22.33 -13.78 -6.82
C ALA A 378 -23.45 -14.46 -7.62
N ARG A 379 -23.86 -13.90 -8.76
CA ARG A 379 -24.92 -14.44 -9.57
C ARG A 379 -24.53 -15.71 -10.32
N TRP A 380 -23.30 -15.75 -10.91
CA TRP A 380 -22.98 -16.74 -11.93
C TRP A 380 -21.82 -17.69 -11.57
N HIS A 381 -21.27 -17.68 -10.38
CA HIS A 381 -20.19 -18.61 -9.97
C HIS A 381 -20.64 -20.09 -9.95
N HIS A 382 -21.93 -20.38 -9.99
CA HIS A 382 -22.48 -21.72 -10.13
C HIS A 382 -22.97 -22.05 -11.56
N GLU A 383 -22.75 -21.14 -12.52
CA GLU A 383 -22.94 -21.48 -13.91
C GLU A 383 -21.85 -22.46 -14.39
N ARG A 384 -22.17 -23.25 -15.39
CA ARG A 384 -21.31 -24.31 -15.90
C ARG A 384 -21.06 -24.08 -17.38
N TRP A 385 -19.85 -24.34 -17.83
CA TRP A 385 -19.47 -24.18 -19.23
C TRP A 385 -20.39 -24.91 -20.21
N ASP A 386 -21.00 -26.02 -19.80
CA ASP A 386 -21.96 -26.83 -20.59
C ASP A 386 -23.42 -26.28 -20.57
N GLY A 387 -23.69 -25.21 -19.82
CA GLY A 387 -25.02 -24.61 -19.69
C GLY A 387 -25.96 -25.38 -18.73
N ARG A 388 -25.42 -26.28 -17.90
CA ARG A 388 -26.20 -27.02 -16.89
C ARG A 388 -26.05 -26.42 -15.47
N GLY A 389 -25.58 -25.19 -15.40
CA GLY A 389 -25.45 -24.42 -14.18
C GLY A 389 -26.75 -23.75 -13.74
N TYR A 390 -26.64 -22.84 -12.80
CA TYR A 390 -27.73 -22.01 -12.29
C TYR A 390 -27.18 -20.64 -11.89
N PRO A 391 -28.02 -19.57 -11.82
CA PRO A 391 -29.48 -19.54 -11.92
C PRO A 391 -30.01 -19.40 -13.35
N ASP A 392 -29.22 -18.89 -14.30
CA ASP A 392 -29.72 -18.46 -15.63
C ASP A 392 -29.42 -19.48 -16.73
N GLY A 393 -28.59 -20.51 -16.47
CA GLY A 393 -28.23 -21.55 -17.45
C GLY A 393 -27.33 -21.04 -18.56
N LEU A 394 -26.47 -20.07 -18.28
CA LEU A 394 -25.51 -19.48 -19.22
C LEU A 394 -24.49 -20.54 -19.70
N LYS A 395 -24.03 -20.40 -20.95
CA LYS A 395 -23.15 -21.37 -21.57
C LYS A 395 -21.90 -20.72 -22.17
N GLY A 396 -20.76 -21.32 -21.95
CA GLY A 396 -19.50 -20.88 -22.57
C GLY A 396 -19.14 -19.46 -22.18
N ASP A 397 -18.86 -18.62 -23.19
CA ASP A 397 -18.47 -17.20 -22.99
C ASP A 397 -19.65 -16.27 -22.60
N GLU A 398 -20.89 -16.77 -22.52
CA GLU A 398 -21.99 -16.00 -21.92
C GLU A 398 -21.76 -15.81 -20.41
N ILE A 399 -21.00 -16.71 -19.78
CA ILE A 399 -20.61 -16.60 -18.38
C ILE A 399 -19.46 -15.60 -18.26
N PRO A 400 -19.55 -14.52 -17.45
CA PRO A 400 -18.45 -13.60 -17.24
C PRO A 400 -17.19 -14.33 -16.76
N ILE A 401 -16.02 -13.92 -17.25
CA ILE A 401 -14.75 -14.58 -16.90
C ILE A 401 -14.47 -14.49 -15.38
N SER A 402 -14.91 -13.42 -14.72
CA SER A 402 -14.89 -13.25 -13.27
C SER A 402 -15.59 -14.40 -12.55
N ALA A 403 -16.79 -14.74 -12.97
CA ALA A 403 -17.57 -15.84 -12.41
C ALA A 403 -16.98 -17.21 -12.75
N GLN A 404 -16.42 -17.41 -13.97
CA GLN A 404 -15.77 -18.66 -14.35
C GLN A 404 -14.54 -18.97 -13.51
N LEU A 405 -13.69 -17.94 -13.21
CA LEU A 405 -12.51 -18.06 -12.35
C LEU A 405 -12.90 -18.48 -10.93
N VAL A 406 -13.90 -17.81 -10.36
CA VAL A 406 -14.37 -18.09 -9.00
C VAL A 406 -15.06 -19.45 -8.92
N SER A 407 -15.82 -19.86 -9.93
CA SER A 407 -16.42 -21.20 -10.03
C SER A 407 -15.37 -22.30 -9.91
N LEU A 408 -14.25 -22.16 -10.64
CA LEU A 408 -13.16 -23.12 -10.57
C LEU A 408 -12.44 -23.09 -9.21
N ALA A 409 -12.23 -21.87 -8.65
CA ALA A 409 -11.61 -21.68 -7.35
C ALA A 409 -12.43 -22.32 -6.23
N ASP A 410 -13.75 -22.09 -6.21
CA ASP A 410 -14.66 -22.65 -5.20
C ASP A 410 -14.69 -24.17 -5.25
N VAL A 411 -14.80 -24.77 -6.44
CA VAL A 411 -14.77 -26.23 -6.57
C VAL A 411 -13.43 -26.82 -6.12
N TYR A 412 -12.31 -26.18 -6.45
CA TYR A 412 -11.00 -26.66 -6.01
C TYR A 412 -10.89 -26.59 -4.48
N ASP A 413 -11.23 -25.46 -3.85
CA ASP A 413 -11.19 -25.34 -2.39
C ASP A 413 -12.17 -26.30 -1.71
N ALA A 414 -13.37 -26.47 -2.24
CA ALA A 414 -14.34 -27.43 -1.73
C ALA A 414 -13.85 -28.91 -1.78
N LEU A 415 -12.93 -29.25 -2.66
CA LEU A 415 -12.31 -30.55 -2.74
C LEU A 415 -11.12 -30.70 -1.79
N THR A 416 -10.33 -29.65 -1.59
CA THR A 416 -9.06 -29.68 -0.85
C THR A 416 -9.18 -29.21 0.61
N SER A 417 -10.33 -28.67 1.03
CA SER A 417 -10.61 -28.26 2.40
C SER A 417 -11.43 -29.30 3.18
N ASP A 418 -11.13 -29.46 4.48
CA ASP A 418 -11.92 -30.30 5.38
C ASP A 418 -13.28 -29.64 5.64
N ARG A 419 -14.37 -30.39 5.43
CA ARG A 419 -15.75 -29.98 5.76
C ARG A 419 -16.34 -30.92 6.81
N CYS A 420 -17.34 -30.46 7.57
CA CYS A 420 -17.95 -31.21 8.68
C CYS A 420 -18.34 -32.66 8.34
N TYR A 421 -18.61 -32.96 7.07
CA TYR A 421 -19.09 -34.25 6.59
C TYR A 421 -18.17 -34.92 5.55
N LYS A 422 -16.99 -34.30 5.22
CA LYS A 422 -16.09 -34.81 4.19
C LYS A 422 -14.66 -34.38 4.49
N LYS A 423 -13.74 -35.36 4.49
CA LYS A 423 -12.29 -35.06 4.54
C LYS A 423 -11.81 -34.53 3.20
N ALA A 424 -10.81 -33.64 3.26
CA ALA A 424 -10.13 -33.12 2.09
C ALA A 424 -9.56 -34.23 1.21
N TYR A 425 -9.65 -34.07 -0.09
CA TYR A 425 -8.89 -34.88 -1.04
C TYR A 425 -7.44 -34.35 -1.12
N PRO A 426 -6.47 -35.23 -1.38
CA PRO A 426 -5.14 -34.79 -1.77
C PRO A 426 -5.19 -33.90 -3.01
N HIS A 427 -4.26 -32.95 -3.08
CA HIS A 427 -4.17 -31.98 -4.16
C HIS A 427 -4.27 -32.60 -5.55
N GLU A 428 -3.42 -33.61 -5.84
CA GLU A 428 -3.35 -34.27 -7.15
C GLU A 428 -4.69 -34.93 -7.52
N LYS A 429 -5.37 -35.48 -6.52
CA LYS A 429 -6.68 -36.10 -6.73
C LYS A 429 -7.75 -35.05 -7.04
N ALA A 430 -7.74 -33.93 -6.34
CA ALA A 430 -8.69 -32.83 -6.58
C ALA A 430 -8.54 -32.26 -8.00
N VAL A 431 -7.30 -32.01 -8.43
CA VAL A 431 -6.98 -31.56 -9.80
C VAL A 431 -7.49 -32.59 -10.83
N GLN A 432 -7.20 -33.89 -10.66
CA GLN A 432 -7.66 -34.93 -11.57
C GLN A 432 -9.20 -35.00 -11.66
N MET A 433 -9.93 -34.89 -10.55
CA MET A 433 -11.39 -34.88 -10.55
C MET A 433 -11.97 -33.69 -11.34
N ILE A 434 -11.35 -32.52 -11.23
CA ILE A 434 -11.74 -31.34 -11.98
C ILE A 434 -11.48 -31.56 -13.48
N LEU A 435 -10.27 -32.01 -13.85
CA LEU A 435 -9.89 -32.26 -15.26
C LEU A 435 -10.74 -33.34 -15.91
N ASN A 436 -11.16 -34.38 -15.17
CA ASN A 436 -12.05 -35.42 -15.64
C ASN A 436 -13.52 -34.99 -15.76
N GLY A 437 -13.87 -33.76 -15.34
CA GLY A 437 -15.24 -33.26 -15.38
C GLY A 437 -16.17 -33.86 -14.33
N GLU A 438 -15.64 -34.52 -13.27
CA GLU A 438 -16.44 -35.12 -12.19
C GLU A 438 -17.17 -34.06 -11.36
N CYS A 439 -16.64 -32.83 -11.33
CA CYS A 439 -17.15 -31.72 -10.55
C CYS A 439 -17.93 -30.69 -11.39
N GLY A 440 -18.06 -30.92 -12.69
CA GLY A 440 -18.73 -30.01 -13.62
C GLY A 440 -17.87 -29.75 -14.86
N ALA A 441 -18.45 -28.98 -15.80
CA ALA A 441 -17.73 -28.55 -16.99
C ALA A 441 -17.21 -27.13 -16.80
N PHE A 442 -15.93 -26.94 -17.01
CA PHE A 442 -15.24 -25.65 -16.91
C PHE A 442 -14.68 -25.21 -18.26
N ASN A 443 -14.32 -23.95 -18.37
CA ASN A 443 -13.65 -23.39 -19.53
C ASN A 443 -12.33 -24.15 -19.78
N PRO A 444 -12.10 -24.72 -20.99
CA PRO A 444 -10.88 -25.47 -21.28
C PRO A 444 -9.59 -24.65 -21.05
N LEU A 445 -9.63 -23.35 -21.29
CA LEU A 445 -8.50 -22.46 -21.05
C LEU A 445 -8.17 -22.33 -19.54
N LEU A 446 -9.21 -22.26 -18.70
CA LEU A 446 -8.99 -22.22 -17.23
C LEU A 446 -8.52 -23.58 -16.69
N LEU A 447 -8.95 -24.70 -17.29
CA LEU A 447 -8.41 -26.02 -16.95
C LEU A 447 -6.92 -26.12 -17.29
N GLN A 448 -6.50 -25.54 -18.41
CA GLN A 448 -5.06 -25.43 -18.73
C GLN A 448 -4.35 -24.57 -17.70
N CYS A 449 -4.86 -23.37 -17.36
CA CYS A 449 -4.28 -22.52 -16.33
C CYS A 449 -4.13 -23.27 -14.99
N LEU A 450 -5.15 -24.03 -14.57
CA LEU A 450 -5.08 -24.84 -13.36
C LEU A 450 -3.95 -25.90 -13.45
N THR A 451 -3.80 -26.56 -14.60
CA THR A 451 -2.75 -27.56 -14.81
C THR A 451 -1.36 -26.94 -14.73
N ASP A 452 -1.19 -25.78 -15.35
CA ASP A 452 0.10 -25.08 -15.43
C ASP A 452 0.51 -24.49 -14.08
N THR A 453 -0.45 -24.09 -13.23
CA THR A 453 -0.19 -23.45 -11.94
C THR A 453 -0.40 -24.36 -10.73
N GLN A 454 -0.71 -25.64 -10.91
CA GLN A 454 -1.11 -26.55 -9.82
C GLN A 454 -0.05 -26.65 -8.70
N ASP A 455 1.23 -26.68 -9.03
CA ASP A 455 2.30 -26.81 -8.04
C ASP A 455 2.41 -25.56 -7.18
N GLU A 456 2.39 -24.37 -7.80
CA GLU A 456 2.39 -23.08 -7.09
C GLU A 456 1.14 -22.91 -6.22
N LEU A 457 -0.01 -23.39 -6.71
CA LEU A 457 -1.26 -23.39 -5.99
C LEU A 457 -1.17 -24.23 -4.72
N ASN A 458 -0.62 -25.43 -4.80
CA ASN A 458 -0.42 -26.32 -3.67
C ASN A 458 0.52 -25.69 -2.62
N GLU A 459 1.62 -25.09 -3.05
CA GLU A 459 2.56 -24.38 -2.16
C GLU A 459 1.89 -23.24 -1.41
N LYS A 460 1.15 -22.38 -2.10
CA LYS A 460 0.51 -21.21 -1.51
C LYS A 460 -0.60 -21.56 -0.50
N LEU A 461 -1.33 -22.64 -0.75
CA LEU A 461 -2.48 -23.00 0.11
C LEU A 461 -2.09 -23.93 1.27
N HIS A 462 -1.02 -24.74 1.13
CA HIS A 462 -0.63 -25.73 2.12
C HIS A 462 0.84 -25.64 2.57
N PRO A 463 1.32 -24.47 3.03
CA PRO A 463 2.73 -24.26 3.37
C PRO A 463 3.27 -25.16 4.48
N GLN A 464 2.39 -25.78 5.30
CA GLN A 464 2.80 -26.64 6.43
C GLN A 464 3.10 -28.09 6.06
N MET A 465 2.78 -28.55 4.86
CA MET A 465 3.08 -29.92 4.44
C MET A 465 4.55 -30.11 4.01
N GLN A 466 5.20 -29.07 3.52
CA GLN A 466 6.61 -29.11 3.11
C GLN A 466 7.58 -29.18 4.29
N GLU A 467 7.30 -28.52 5.42
CA GLU A 467 8.14 -28.61 6.62
C GLU A 467 8.19 -30.04 7.24
N LYS A 468 7.25 -30.89 6.89
CA LYS A 468 7.25 -32.30 7.34
C LYS A 468 8.01 -33.23 6.42
N GLN A 469 8.06 -32.93 5.11
CA GLN A 469 8.82 -33.74 4.14
C GLN A 469 10.32 -33.45 4.16
N GLU A 470 10.74 -32.24 4.57
CA GLU A 470 12.17 -31.91 4.77
C GLU A 470 12.73 -32.42 6.11
N LYS A 471 11.90 -32.93 7.01
CA LYS A 471 12.30 -33.47 8.34
C LYS A 471 12.21 -34.98 8.47
N GLU A 472 11.78 -35.68 7.43
CA GLU A 472 11.88 -37.14 7.29
C GLU A 472 13.01 -37.51 6.31
#